data_8e8a34bc3ff7ff176447ec166adf3318
#
_entry.id   8e8a34bc3ff7ff176447ec166adf3318
#
_cell.length_a   1.000
_cell.length_b   1.000
_cell.length_c   1.000
_cell.angle_alpha   90.00
_cell.angle_beta   90.00
_cell.angle_gamma   90.00
#
_symmetry.space_group_name_H-M   'P 1'
#
loop_
_entity.id
_entity.type
_entity.pdbx_description
1 polymer ?
#
loop_
_entity_poly.entity_id
_entity_poly.type
_entity_poly.pdbx_seq_one_letter_code
_entity_poly.pdbx_strand_id
1 'polypeptide(L)'
;MIGHSQGCLVLLECAARYPEKIKSLSLMGGAGAIPMNPELLSLAEDGNPKAVELMMDWAHGPGGHFGGHPVPGLHHINLGATIVKNGSVKVLGVDFRACDNYKNGFEAAKNVKCPTLNILGDKDKMCPLKEGKRLADAIDNSEVEIIKNCGHMILLEEADQALAALKRFVTENHPPN
;
A
#
# COMPACT_ATOMS: atom_id res chain seq x y z
N MET A 1 -12.31 4.41 -5.56
CA MET A 1 -11.66 3.09 -5.37
C MET A 1 -10.54 3.24 -4.36
N ILE A 2 -10.25 2.16 -3.59
CA ILE A 2 -9.20 2.18 -2.56
C ILE A 2 -8.22 1.05 -2.87
N GLY A 3 -6.92 1.33 -2.87
CA GLY A 3 -5.85 0.36 -3.07
C GLY A 3 -4.74 0.49 -2.03
N HIS A 4 -4.14 -0.63 -1.66
CA HIS A 4 -3.00 -0.70 -0.77
C HIS A 4 -1.83 -1.38 -1.48
N SER A 5 -0.62 -0.84 -1.34
CA SER A 5 0.60 -1.43 -1.89
C SER A 5 0.49 -1.71 -3.40
N GLN A 6 0.65 -2.95 -3.84
CA GLN A 6 0.46 -3.39 -5.23
C GLN A 6 -0.90 -2.94 -5.80
N GLY A 7 -1.95 -2.93 -4.97
CA GLY A 7 -3.27 -2.44 -5.38
C GLY A 7 -3.24 -1.00 -5.88
N CYS A 8 -2.30 -0.17 -5.41
CA CYS A 8 -2.11 1.18 -5.93
C CYS A 8 -1.67 1.17 -7.40
N LEU A 9 -0.76 0.28 -7.78
CA LEU A 9 -0.30 0.15 -9.17
C LEU A 9 -1.44 -0.26 -10.11
N VAL A 10 -2.28 -1.20 -9.66
CA VAL A 10 -3.48 -1.63 -10.40
C VAL A 10 -4.45 -0.46 -10.58
N LEU A 11 -4.70 0.30 -9.51
CA LEU A 11 -5.65 1.42 -9.57
C LEU A 11 -5.14 2.59 -10.41
N LEU A 12 -3.84 2.87 -10.42
CA LEU A 12 -3.24 3.85 -11.33
C LEU A 12 -3.50 3.50 -12.79
N GLU A 13 -3.29 2.25 -13.18
CA GLU A 13 -3.59 1.77 -14.54
C GLU A 13 -5.09 1.84 -14.85
N CYS A 14 -5.94 1.46 -13.90
CA CYS A 14 -7.40 1.55 -14.08
C CYS A 14 -7.84 3.00 -14.28
N ALA A 15 -7.35 3.93 -13.47
CA ALA A 15 -7.73 5.34 -13.56
C ALA A 15 -7.17 6.02 -14.82
N ALA A 16 -5.96 5.65 -15.24
CA ALA A 16 -5.35 6.17 -16.46
C ALA A 16 -6.07 5.68 -17.73
N ARG A 17 -6.53 4.42 -17.74
CA ARG A 17 -7.17 3.80 -18.91
C ARG A 17 -8.68 4.03 -18.98
N TYR A 18 -9.34 4.21 -17.84
CA TYR A 18 -10.79 4.33 -17.73
C TYR A 18 -11.19 5.51 -16.84
N PRO A 19 -10.72 6.74 -17.13
CA PRO A 19 -10.95 7.89 -16.24
C PRO A 19 -12.43 8.17 -15.99
N GLU A 20 -13.31 7.87 -16.95
CA GLU A 20 -14.75 8.07 -16.85
C GLU A 20 -15.44 7.11 -15.85
N LYS A 21 -14.77 6.01 -15.47
CA LYS A 21 -15.31 5.02 -14.52
C LYS A 21 -14.85 5.25 -13.08
N ILE A 22 -13.84 6.09 -12.89
CA ILE A 22 -13.22 6.29 -11.57
C ILE A 22 -13.56 7.70 -11.06
N LYS A 23 -14.39 7.75 -10.02
CA LYS A 23 -14.80 9.02 -9.41
C LYS A 23 -13.76 9.61 -8.47
N SER A 24 -13.05 8.77 -7.74
CA SER A 24 -11.94 9.14 -6.85
C SER A 24 -11.04 7.94 -6.54
N LEU A 25 -9.79 8.20 -6.17
CA LEU A 25 -8.81 7.21 -5.72
C LEU A 25 -8.37 7.45 -4.28
N SER A 26 -8.12 6.37 -3.54
CA SER A 26 -7.33 6.41 -2.33
C SER A 26 -6.22 5.38 -2.44
N LEU A 27 -4.97 5.84 -2.38
CA LEU A 27 -3.75 5.05 -2.55
C LEU A 27 -3.02 4.99 -1.21
N MET A 28 -2.96 3.81 -0.59
CA MET A 28 -2.34 3.61 0.71
C MET A 28 -1.01 2.85 0.59
N GLY A 29 0.06 3.39 1.15
CA GLY A 29 1.38 2.80 1.04
C GLY A 29 1.80 2.57 -0.42
N GLY A 30 1.46 3.52 -1.31
CA GLY A 30 1.71 3.43 -2.74
C GLY A 30 2.99 4.13 -3.17
N ALA A 31 3.54 3.67 -4.29
CA ALA A 31 4.63 4.30 -5.03
C ALA A 31 4.40 4.12 -6.54
N GLY A 32 5.06 4.92 -7.38
CA GLY A 32 4.96 4.77 -8.84
C GLY A 32 5.74 3.58 -9.40
N ALA A 33 6.60 2.98 -8.60
CA ALA A 33 7.29 1.71 -8.87
C ALA A 33 7.61 1.05 -7.52
N ILE A 34 7.54 -0.26 -7.46
CA ILE A 34 7.84 -1.06 -6.26
C ILE A 34 8.90 -2.12 -6.65
N PRO A 35 10.18 -1.71 -6.74
CA PRO A 35 11.25 -2.66 -7.02
C PRO A 35 11.41 -3.63 -5.86
N MET A 36 11.52 -4.91 -6.17
CA MET A 36 11.66 -5.96 -5.16
C MET A 36 13.12 -6.17 -4.76
N ASN A 37 13.33 -6.39 -3.48
CA ASN A 37 14.62 -6.89 -3.01
C ASN A 37 14.87 -8.28 -3.65
N PRO A 38 16.05 -8.52 -4.27
CA PRO A 38 16.32 -9.76 -5.00
C PRO A 38 16.25 -11.03 -4.13
N GLU A 39 16.71 -10.96 -2.86
CA GLU A 39 16.62 -12.09 -1.94
C GLU A 39 15.17 -12.40 -1.58
N LEU A 40 14.38 -11.38 -1.24
CA LEU A 40 12.97 -11.54 -0.92
C LEU A 40 12.19 -12.14 -2.10
N LEU A 41 12.48 -11.64 -3.31
CA LEU A 41 11.84 -12.14 -4.53
C LEU A 41 12.18 -13.61 -4.79
N SER A 42 13.46 -13.99 -4.72
CA SER A 42 13.89 -15.38 -4.90
C SER A 42 13.23 -16.31 -3.89
N LEU A 43 13.25 -15.95 -2.60
CA LEU A 43 12.60 -16.75 -1.56
C LEU A 43 11.10 -16.93 -1.80
N ALA A 44 10.40 -15.89 -2.25
CA ALA A 44 8.99 -15.96 -2.53
C ALA A 44 8.68 -16.85 -3.74
N GLU A 45 9.44 -16.73 -4.82
CA GLU A 45 9.31 -17.57 -6.02
C GLU A 45 9.55 -19.06 -5.74
N ASP A 46 10.50 -19.36 -4.85
CA ASP A 46 10.77 -20.72 -4.37
C ASP A 46 9.67 -21.25 -3.43
N GLY A 47 8.76 -20.39 -2.98
CA GLY A 47 7.76 -20.75 -1.99
C GLY A 47 8.31 -20.91 -0.58
N ASN A 48 9.46 -20.30 -0.27
CA ASN A 48 10.11 -20.39 1.03
C ASN A 48 9.35 -19.54 2.07
N PRO A 49 8.91 -20.12 3.21
CA PRO A 49 8.22 -19.38 4.27
C PRO A 49 9.00 -18.19 4.85
N LYS A 50 10.33 -18.18 4.74
CA LYS A 50 11.19 -17.06 5.15
C LYS A 50 10.83 -15.76 4.39
N ALA A 51 10.32 -15.85 3.16
CA ALA A 51 9.86 -14.69 2.41
C ALA A 51 8.75 -13.93 3.16
N VAL A 52 7.83 -14.68 3.78
CA VAL A 52 6.72 -14.09 4.56
C VAL A 52 7.26 -13.41 5.81
N GLU A 53 8.22 -14.00 6.49
CA GLU A 53 8.83 -13.44 7.70
C GLU A 53 9.55 -12.12 7.39
N LEU A 54 10.37 -12.09 6.34
CA LEU A 54 11.05 -10.87 5.88
C LEU A 54 10.07 -9.78 5.43
N MET A 55 9.05 -10.17 4.66
CA MET A 55 8.01 -9.23 4.23
C MET A 55 7.30 -8.60 5.43
N MET A 56 6.89 -9.40 6.42
CA MET A 56 6.19 -8.90 7.59
C MET A 56 7.09 -8.01 8.47
N ASP A 57 8.38 -8.35 8.60
CA ASP A 57 9.35 -7.53 9.33
C ASP A 57 9.51 -6.15 8.68
N TRP A 58 9.59 -6.08 7.36
CA TRP A 58 9.77 -4.81 6.64
C TRP A 58 8.47 -4.01 6.49
N ALA A 59 7.33 -4.70 6.46
CA ALA A 59 6.03 -4.07 6.27
C ALA A 59 5.53 -3.32 7.52
N HIS A 60 6.03 -3.64 8.70
CA HIS A 60 5.54 -3.00 9.92
C HIS A 60 6.50 -1.92 10.43
N GLY A 61 5.91 -0.82 10.91
CA GLY A 61 6.61 0.21 11.66
C GLY A 61 6.90 -0.23 13.11
N PRO A 62 7.52 0.65 13.92
CA PRO A 62 7.90 0.33 15.30
C PRO A 62 6.75 -0.22 16.17
N GLY A 63 5.54 0.31 16.01
CA GLY A 63 4.36 -0.14 16.77
C GLY A 63 3.98 -1.60 16.48
N GLY A 64 4.09 -2.02 15.22
CA GLY A 64 3.78 -3.41 14.82
C GLY A 64 4.75 -4.44 15.42
N HIS A 65 6.02 -4.05 15.63
CA HIS A 65 7.03 -4.92 16.24
C HIS A 65 6.85 -5.08 17.76
N PHE A 66 6.34 -4.07 18.44
CA PHE A 66 6.19 -4.07 19.90
C PHE A 66 4.79 -4.49 20.39
N GLY A 67 4.01 -5.15 19.56
CA GLY A 67 2.73 -5.74 19.98
C GLY A 67 1.60 -4.72 20.16
N GLY A 68 1.64 -3.63 19.42
CA GLY A 68 0.69 -2.52 19.50
C GLY A 68 -0.73 -2.79 19.01
N HIS A 69 -1.17 -4.06 18.87
CA HIS A 69 -2.52 -4.37 18.43
C HIS A 69 -3.56 -4.00 19.52
N PRO A 70 -4.63 -3.25 19.16
CA PRO A 70 -5.64 -2.83 20.14
C PRO A 70 -6.43 -4.00 20.74
N VAL A 71 -6.47 -5.16 20.08
CA VAL A 71 -7.13 -6.36 20.60
C VAL A 71 -6.13 -7.19 21.40
N PRO A 72 -6.40 -7.45 22.70
CA PRO A 72 -5.51 -8.25 23.55
C PRO A 72 -5.24 -9.64 22.96
N GLY A 73 -3.97 -10.07 22.98
CA GLY A 73 -3.53 -11.37 22.50
C GLY A 73 -3.33 -11.48 20.99
N LEU A 74 -3.62 -10.45 20.20
CA LEU A 74 -3.25 -10.39 18.80
C LEU A 74 -1.93 -9.64 18.61
N HIS A 75 -1.19 -10.07 17.59
CA HIS A 75 0.07 -9.45 17.18
C HIS A 75 0.04 -9.22 15.67
N HIS A 76 0.26 -7.98 15.23
CA HIS A 76 0.14 -7.59 13.82
C HIS A 76 0.95 -8.49 12.88
N ILE A 77 2.24 -8.67 13.16
CA ILE A 77 3.16 -9.46 12.33
C ILE A 77 2.70 -10.91 12.25
N ASN A 78 2.34 -11.53 13.38
CA ASN A 78 1.91 -12.92 13.40
C ASN A 78 0.58 -13.13 12.70
N LEU A 79 -0.35 -12.19 12.82
CA LEU A 79 -1.64 -12.24 12.13
C LEU A 79 -1.44 -12.16 10.61
N GLY A 80 -0.67 -11.18 10.14
CA GLY A 80 -0.34 -11.02 8.73
C GLY A 80 0.41 -12.23 8.17
N ALA A 81 1.41 -12.73 8.89
CA ALA A 81 2.14 -13.93 8.50
C ALA A 81 1.25 -15.17 8.40
N THR A 82 0.30 -15.35 9.33
CA THR A 82 -0.65 -16.46 9.31
C THR A 82 -1.57 -16.39 8.09
N ILE A 83 -2.09 -15.20 7.75
CA ILE A 83 -2.93 -15.01 6.58
C ILE A 83 -2.18 -15.39 5.30
N VAL A 84 -0.96 -14.90 5.13
CA VAL A 84 -0.15 -15.19 3.93
C VAL A 84 0.28 -16.65 3.86
N LYS A 85 0.67 -17.26 4.99
CA LYS A 85 1.07 -18.69 5.05
C LYS A 85 -0.10 -19.64 4.80
N ASN A 86 -1.32 -19.27 5.15
CA ASN A 86 -2.53 -20.06 4.84
C ASN A 86 -2.91 -20.01 3.35
N GLY A 87 -2.42 -19.01 2.61
CA GLY A 87 -2.41 -18.99 1.15
C GLY A 87 -1.23 -19.80 0.61
N SER A 88 -0.78 -19.45 -0.58
CA SER A 88 0.44 -20.04 -1.17
C SER A 88 1.57 -18.99 -1.21
N VAL A 89 2.70 -19.28 -0.59
CA VAL A 89 3.90 -18.41 -0.66
C VAL A 89 4.36 -18.21 -2.13
N LYS A 90 4.13 -19.19 -2.99
CA LYS A 90 4.43 -19.06 -4.44
C LYS A 90 3.55 -18.01 -5.13
N VAL A 91 2.32 -17.80 -4.69
CA VAL A 91 1.48 -16.71 -5.19
C VAL A 91 2.10 -15.36 -4.86
N LEU A 92 2.66 -15.21 -3.64
CA LEU A 92 3.41 -14.01 -3.27
C LEU A 92 4.59 -13.74 -4.22
N GLY A 93 5.31 -14.80 -4.65
CA GLY A 93 6.39 -14.69 -5.64
C GLY A 93 5.90 -14.16 -6.99
N VAL A 94 4.74 -14.62 -7.46
CA VAL A 94 4.12 -14.11 -8.70
C VAL A 94 3.77 -12.63 -8.57
N ASP A 95 3.17 -12.24 -7.44
CA ASP A 95 2.78 -10.85 -7.18
C ASP A 95 4.01 -9.93 -7.06
N PHE A 96 5.05 -10.37 -6.37
CA PHE A 96 6.30 -9.62 -6.26
C PHE A 96 7.00 -9.46 -7.62
N ARG A 97 7.00 -10.49 -8.45
CA ARG A 97 7.53 -10.41 -9.81
C ARG A 97 6.72 -9.43 -10.67
N ALA A 98 5.41 -9.41 -10.53
CA ALA A 98 4.55 -8.45 -11.22
C ALA A 98 4.87 -7.00 -10.78
N CYS A 99 5.05 -6.74 -9.49
CA CYS A 99 5.48 -5.43 -8.97
C CYS A 99 6.85 -5.02 -9.50
N ASP A 100 7.83 -5.95 -9.44
CA ASP A 100 9.19 -5.70 -9.89
C ASP A 100 9.27 -5.37 -11.39
N ASN A 101 8.44 -6.02 -12.21
CA ASN A 101 8.38 -5.79 -13.65
C ASN A 101 7.61 -4.53 -14.04
N TYR A 102 6.72 -4.03 -13.17
CA TYR A 102 5.89 -2.87 -13.49
C TYR A 102 6.69 -1.56 -13.40
N LYS A 103 6.78 -0.81 -14.51
CA LYS A 103 7.57 0.43 -14.60
C LYS A 103 6.75 1.65 -15.04
N ASN A 104 5.45 1.48 -15.30
CA ASN A 104 4.62 2.51 -15.93
C ASN A 104 3.89 3.45 -14.92
N GLY A 105 4.09 3.27 -13.60
CA GLY A 105 3.25 3.94 -12.60
C GLY A 105 3.28 5.47 -12.64
N PHE A 106 4.44 6.09 -12.91
CA PHE A 106 4.52 7.55 -13.04
C PHE A 106 3.84 8.07 -14.30
N GLU A 107 3.90 7.33 -15.41
CA GLU A 107 3.16 7.71 -16.62
C GLU A 107 1.64 7.52 -16.44
N ALA A 108 1.23 6.44 -15.77
CA ALA A 108 -0.17 6.25 -15.40
C ALA A 108 -0.66 7.37 -14.46
N ALA A 109 0.15 7.77 -13.46
CA ALA A 109 -0.17 8.83 -12.52
C ALA A 109 -0.51 10.16 -13.19
N LYS A 110 0.25 10.59 -14.20
CA LYS A 110 -0.01 11.81 -14.98
C LYS A 110 -1.36 11.80 -15.71
N ASN A 111 -1.89 10.61 -15.97
CA ASN A 111 -3.17 10.42 -16.68
C ASN A 111 -4.35 10.25 -15.72
N VAL A 112 -4.15 10.23 -14.41
CA VAL A 112 -5.21 10.22 -13.41
C VAL A 112 -5.92 11.58 -13.42
N LYS A 113 -7.24 11.58 -13.59
CA LYS A 113 -8.05 12.82 -13.69
C LYS A 113 -8.99 13.04 -12.50
N CYS A 114 -9.19 12.02 -11.68
CA CYS A 114 -10.06 12.11 -10.52
C CYS A 114 -9.32 12.60 -9.27
N PRO A 115 -10.03 13.16 -8.27
CA PRO A 115 -9.46 13.45 -6.97
C PRO A 115 -8.78 12.21 -6.37
N THR A 116 -7.58 12.40 -5.81
CA THR A 116 -6.77 11.29 -5.29
C THR A 116 -6.22 11.62 -3.90
N LEU A 117 -6.45 10.72 -2.94
CA LEU A 117 -5.84 10.76 -1.61
C LEU A 117 -4.71 9.74 -1.53
N ASN A 118 -3.51 10.19 -1.16
CA ASN A 118 -2.37 9.33 -0.84
C ASN A 118 -2.20 9.26 0.69
N ILE A 119 -2.36 8.07 1.29
CA ILE A 119 -2.13 7.82 2.71
C ILE A 119 -0.80 7.11 2.86
N LEU A 120 0.16 7.73 3.55
CA LEU A 120 1.55 7.29 3.62
C LEU A 120 2.01 7.11 5.06
N GLY A 121 2.63 5.97 5.38
CA GLY A 121 3.32 5.76 6.64
C GLY A 121 4.72 6.41 6.64
N ASP A 122 5.09 7.13 7.68
CA ASP A 122 6.42 7.77 7.74
C ASP A 122 7.56 6.79 8.06
N LYS A 123 7.24 5.56 8.43
CA LYS A 123 8.18 4.45 8.69
C LYS A 123 8.05 3.31 7.68
N ASP A 124 7.33 3.52 6.58
CA ASP A 124 7.19 2.53 5.52
C ASP A 124 8.55 2.27 4.85
N LYS A 125 9.02 1.01 4.94
CA LYS A 125 10.27 0.54 4.33
C LYS A 125 10.04 -0.11 2.96
N MET A 126 8.80 -0.54 2.66
CA MET A 126 8.45 -1.19 1.39
C MET A 126 8.13 -0.16 0.31
N CYS A 127 7.35 0.87 0.66
CA CYS A 127 7.08 2.02 -0.18
C CYS A 127 7.49 3.30 0.56
N PRO A 128 8.77 3.68 0.57
CA PRO A 128 9.28 4.78 1.38
C PRO A 128 8.52 6.07 1.15
N LEU A 129 8.29 6.85 2.22
CA LEU A 129 7.55 8.11 2.22
C LEU A 129 7.95 9.04 1.05
N LYS A 130 9.25 9.08 0.72
CA LYS A 130 9.76 9.88 -0.42
C LYS A 130 9.14 9.44 -1.74
N GLU A 131 9.04 8.15 -1.99
CA GLU A 131 8.49 7.62 -3.24
C GLU A 131 6.96 7.76 -3.30
N GLY A 132 6.27 7.64 -2.15
CA GLY A 132 4.84 7.95 -2.05
C GLY A 132 4.53 9.42 -2.35
N LYS A 133 5.33 10.35 -1.80
CA LYS A 133 5.21 11.78 -2.12
C LYS A 133 5.48 12.06 -3.59
N ARG A 134 6.52 11.44 -4.16
CA ARG A 134 6.83 11.58 -5.59
C ARG A 134 5.68 11.08 -6.48
N LEU A 135 4.98 10.01 -6.06
CA LEU A 135 3.77 9.55 -6.75
C LEU A 135 2.66 10.60 -6.66
N ALA A 136 2.40 11.14 -5.46
CA ALA A 136 1.38 12.17 -5.25
C ALA A 136 1.66 13.41 -6.10
N ASP A 137 2.92 13.87 -6.17
CA ASP A 137 3.35 15.02 -6.98
C ASP A 137 3.14 14.79 -8.49
N ALA A 138 3.04 13.54 -8.93
CA ALA A 138 2.79 13.21 -10.34
C ALA A 138 1.29 13.18 -10.71
N ILE A 139 0.39 13.35 -9.74
CA ILE A 139 -1.07 13.37 -9.93
C ILE A 139 -1.59 14.79 -9.71
N ASP A 140 -2.16 15.41 -10.75
CA ASP A 140 -2.59 16.83 -10.73
C ASP A 140 -3.54 17.18 -9.57
N ASN A 141 -4.51 16.32 -9.27
CA ASN A 141 -5.51 16.54 -8.21
C ASN A 141 -5.30 15.54 -7.07
N SER A 142 -4.23 15.74 -6.32
CA SER A 142 -3.76 14.83 -5.28
C SER A 142 -3.55 15.54 -3.95
N GLU A 143 -3.97 14.90 -2.85
CA GLU A 143 -3.62 15.28 -1.49
C GLU A 143 -2.88 14.15 -0.78
N VAL A 144 -2.12 14.50 0.26
CA VAL A 144 -1.28 13.55 1.02
C VAL A 144 -1.64 13.62 2.50
N GLU A 145 -1.96 12.48 3.07
CA GLU A 145 -2.08 12.25 4.51
C GLU A 145 -0.90 11.42 4.99
N ILE A 146 -0.12 11.93 5.95
CA ILE A 146 1.05 11.24 6.50
C ILE A 146 0.74 10.74 7.90
N ILE A 147 0.76 9.41 8.07
CA ILE A 147 0.54 8.77 9.36
C ILE A 147 1.88 8.54 10.04
N LYS A 148 2.01 9.10 11.25
CA LYS A 148 3.25 9.07 12.03
C LYS A 148 3.48 7.73 12.71
N ASN A 149 4.75 7.30 12.81
CA ASN A 149 5.19 6.05 13.41
C ASN A 149 4.57 4.79 12.77
N CYS A 150 4.01 4.91 11.59
CA CYS A 150 3.32 3.87 10.85
C CYS A 150 4.20 3.32 9.74
N GLY A 151 4.23 2.00 9.57
CA GLY A 151 4.88 1.30 8.48
C GLY A 151 4.00 1.18 7.24
N HIS A 152 4.19 0.10 6.50
CA HIS A 152 3.47 -0.21 5.27
C HIS A 152 2.04 -0.73 5.53
N MET A 153 1.84 -1.44 6.66
CA MET A 153 0.56 -2.06 6.99
C MET A 153 -0.40 -1.06 7.67
N ILE A 154 -0.60 0.07 7.02
CA ILE A 154 -1.38 1.24 7.52
C ILE A 154 -2.74 0.83 8.07
N LEU A 155 -3.44 -0.07 7.37
CA LEU A 155 -4.78 -0.55 7.75
C LEU A 155 -4.79 -1.39 9.03
N LEU A 156 -3.64 -1.90 9.45
CA LEU A 156 -3.49 -2.69 10.67
C LEU A 156 -2.86 -1.87 11.80
N GLU A 157 -1.84 -1.06 11.47
CA GLU A 157 -1.08 -0.30 12.45
C GLU A 157 -1.82 0.92 12.96
N GLU A 158 -2.54 1.63 12.06
CA GLU A 158 -3.18 2.92 12.35
C GLU A 158 -4.57 3.02 11.69
N ALA A 159 -5.40 1.98 11.88
CA ALA A 159 -6.71 1.82 11.24
C ALA A 159 -7.64 3.04 11.44
N ASP A 160 -7.67 3.62 12.64
CA ASP A 160 -8.56 4.75 12.96
C ASP A 160 -8.13 6.02 12.21
N GLN A 161 -6.83 6.30 12.13
CA GLN A 161 -6.30 7.45 11.38
C GLN A 161 -6.56 7.28 9.88
N ALA A 162 -6.30 6.09 9.33
CA ALA A 162 -6.59 5.78 7.93
C ALA A 162 -8.08 5.92 7.60
N LEU A 163 -8.95 5.41 8.48
CA LEU A 163 -10.41 5.53 8.31
C LEU A 163 -10.88 6.98 8.40
N ALA A 164 -10.33 7.78 9.32
CA ALA A 164 -10.67 9.20 9.44
C ALA A 164 -10.30 9.97 8.17
N ALA A 165 -9.10 9.75 7.61
CA ALA A 165 -8.65 10.36 6.37
C ALA A 165 -9.55 9.95 5.17
N LEU A 166 -9.88 8.67 5.06
CA LEU A 166 -10.78 8.16 4.03
C LEU A 166 -12.18 8.77 4.12
N LYS A 167 -12.76 8.83 5.33
CA LYS A 167 -14.10 9.42 5.54
C LYS A 167 -14.12 10.90 5.16
N ARG A 168 -13.13 11.67 5.61
CA ARG A 168 -12.99 13.08 5.24
C ARG A 168 -12.95 13.22 3.71
N PHE A 169 -12.03 12.55 3.06
CA PHE A 169 -11.84 12.61 1.61
C PHE A 169 -13.09 12.23 0.81
N VAL A 170 -13.77 11.16 1.21
CA VAL A 170 -15.01 10.72 0.55
C VAL A 170 -16.12 11.74 0.74
N THR A 171 -16.29 12.30 1.95
CA THR A 171 -17.35 13.30 2.23
C THR A 171 -17.10 14.59 1.44
N GLU A 172 -15.86 15.05 1.34
CA GLU A 172 -15.51 16.27 0.60
C GLU A 172 -15.71 16.13 -0.92
N ASN A 173 -15.39 14.95 -1.48
CA ASN A 173 -15.47 14.72 -2.92
C ASN A 173 -16.79 14.07 -3.39
N HIS A 174 -17.58 13.53 -2.46
CA HIS A 174 -18.89 12.89 -2.73
C HIS A 174 -19.87 13.22 -1.61
N PRO A 175 -20.32 14.50 -1.49
CA PRO A 175 -21.26 14.85 -0.44
C PRO A 175 -22.56 14.03 -0.60
N PRO A 176 -23.18 13.60 0.51
CA PRO A 176 -24.49 12.96 0.45
C PRO A 176 -25.52 13.92 -0.16
N ASN A 177 -26.39 13.39 -1.00
CA ASN A 177 -27.52 14.12 -1.59
C ASN A 177 -28.52 14.54 -0.51
#